data_1a29e76ceac08a7f985ee9136e537903
#
_entry.id   1a29e76ceac08a7f985ee9136e537903
#
_cell.length_a   1.000
_cell.length_b   1.000
_cell.length_c   1.000
_cell.angle_alpha   90.00
_cell.angle_beta   90.00
_cell.angle_gamma   90.00
#
_symmetry.space_group_name_H-M   'P 1'
#
loop_
_entity.id
_entity.type
_entity.pdbx_description
1 polymer ?
#
loop_
_entity_poly.entity_id
_entity_poly.type
_entity_poly.pdbx_seq_one_letter_code
_entity_poly.pdbx_strand_id
1 'polypeptide(L)'
;MHPIRTSLMLSACLLLAACASTPQEIRNPLATWVPSPNQNARTPVIIVIHHTEQKSVQQSLHTLRTANSGGRVSAHYLIGADGHRYQLVADERRAWHAGSGRWGTITDLNSASIGIELDNDGRTPFSPAQIESLIVLLRDLTERLNIPPRQVIGHADLAPTRKEDPSRFFPWQQLAEAG
;
A
#
# COMPACT_ATOMS: atom_id res chain seq x y z
N MET A 1 63.00 41.46 -34.15
CA MET A 1 62.57 40.92 -32.87
C MET A 1 61.10 41.10 -32.79
N HIS A 2 60.29 40.02 -33.02
CA HIS A 2 58.82 40.04 -32.94
C HIS A 2 58.39 39.32 -31.65
N PRO A 3 57.46 39.89 -30.83
CA PRO A 3 56.94 39.17 -29.66
C PRO A 3 55.87 38.22 -30.05
N ILE A 4 56.00 36.96 -29.62
CA ILE A 4 55.02 35.90 -29.73
C ILE A 4 53.90 36.17 -28.71
N ARG A 5 52.63 36.40 -29.21
CA ARG A 5 51.42 36.48 -28.37
C ARG A 5 50.91 35.05 -28.16
N THR A 6 50.99 34.52 -26.96
CA THR A 6 50.39 33.29 -26.51
C THR A 6 48.94 33.57 -26.13
N SER A 7 48.00 33.08 -26.97
CA SER A 7 46.54 33.09 -26.65
C SER A 7 46.24 31.92 -25.73
N LEU A 8 45.83 32.22 -24.50
CA LEU A 8 45.29 31.24 -23.55
C LEU A 8 43.83 30.99 -23.89
N MET A 9 43.49 29.84 -24.45
CA MET A 9 42.11 29.39 -24.61
C MET A 9 41.63 28.84 -23.27
N LEU A 10 40.67 29.55 -22.64
CA LEU A 10 39.98 29.13 -21.44
C LEU A 10 38.81 28.24 -21.87
N SER A 11 38.95 26.90 -21.76
CA SER A 11 37.87 25.95 -21.96
C SER A 11 36.92 25.97 -20.75
N ALA A 12 35.78 26.59 -20.91
CA ALA A 12 34.68 26.51 -19.92
C ALA A 12 33.97 25.16 -20.05
N CYS A 13 34.26 24.21 -19.15
CA CYS A 13 33.45 23.01 -18.97
C CYS A 13 32.09 23.37 -18.34
N LEU A 14 31.03 23.42 -19.14
CA LEU A 14 29.66 23.44 -18.62
C LEU A 14 29.35 22.08 -18.01
N LEU A 15 29.34 21.98 -16.68
CA LEU A 15 28.78 20.88 -15.94
C LEU A 15 27.23 20.96 -16.06
N LEU A 16 26.63 20.19 -16.95
CA LEU A 16 25.20 19.90 -16.99
C LEU A 16 24.88 19.06 -15.75
N ALA A 17 24.45 19.70 -14.66
CA ALA A 17 23.78 19.02 -13.54
C ALA A 17 22.45 18.47 -14.06
N ALA A 18 22.43 17.20 -14.45
CA ALA A 18 21.20 16.47 -14.68
C ALA A 18 20.47 16.36 -13.33
N CYS A 19 19.46 17.21 -13.10
CA CYS A 19 18.49 17.02 -12.04
C CYS A 19 17.77 15.70 -12.33
N ALA A 20 18.23 14.60 -11.74
CA ALA A 20 17.47 13.37 -11.67
C ALA A 20 16.23 13.67 -10.82
N SER A 21 15.09 13.99 -11.47
CA SER A 21 13.80 14.05 -10.80
C SER A 21 13.51 12.66 -10.23
N THR A 22 13.48 12.54 -8.90
CA THR A 22 12.96 11.34 -8.23
C THR A 22 11.56 11.09 -8.80
N PRO A 23 11.25 9.84 -9.22
CA PRO A 23 9.91 9.51 -9.69
C PRO A 23 8.91 9.95 -8.63
N GLN A 24 7.96 10.80 -9.01
CA GLN A 24 6.92 11.27 -8.10
C GLN A 24 6.04 10.07 -7.77
N GLU A 25 5.94 9.70 -6.48
CA GLU A 25 5.06 8.63 -6.03
C GLU A 25 3.62 8.94 -6.41
N ILE A 26 2.95 7.99 -7.07
CA ILE A 26 1.55 8.12 -7.48
C ILE A 26 0.68 7.99 -6.22
N ARG A 27 -0.02 9.07 -5.87
CA ARG A 27 -0.94 9.13 -4.74
C ARG A 27 -2.36 8.92 -5.22
N ASN A 28 -3.11 8.06 -4.52
CA ASN A 28 -4.52 7.85 -4.81
C ASN A 28 -5.33 9.08 -4.35
N PRO A 29 -6.08 9.75 -5.25
CA PRO A 29 -6.86 10.94 -4.88
C PRO A 29 -8.04 10.63 -3.95
N LEU A 30 -8.43 9.35 -3.81
CA LEU A 30 -9.51 8.91 -2.93
C LEU A 30 -9.09 8.78 -1.46
N ALA A 31 -7.80 8.97 -1.12
CA ALA A 31 -7.26 8.73 0.21
C ALA A 31 -6.40 9.86 0.73
N THR A 32 -6.45 10.10 2.04
CA THR A 32 -5.53 11.03 2.71
C THR A 32 -4.15 10.39 2.79
N TRP A 33 -3.12 11.08 2.25
CA TRP A 33 -1.74 10.60 2.26
C TRP A 33 -1.11 10.74 3.65
N VAL A 34 -0.73 9.61 4.26
CA VAL A 34 -0.04 9.53 5.56
C VAL A 34 1.15 8.57 5.42
N PRO A 35 2.33 9.03 4.97
CA PRO A 35 3.41 8.15 4.53
C PRO A 35 3.98 7.25 5.64
N SER A 36 4.26 5.99 5.26
CA SER A 36 5.02 5.02 6.03
C SER A 36 6.45 4.89 5.47
N PRO A 37 7.51 4.89 6.31
CA PRO A 37 8.88 4.62 5.86
C PRO A 37 9.11 3.13 5.51
N ASN A 38 8.21 2.23 5.88
CA ASN A 38 8.34 0.78 5.74
C ASN A 38 7.86 0.33 4.34
N GLN A 39 8.68 0.51 3.28
CA GLN A 39 8.32 0.23 1.88
C GLN A 39 9.53 -0.12 0.99
N ASN A 40 9.25 -0.80 -0.16
CA ASN A 40 10.22 -1.14 -1.23
C ASN A 40 9.54 -1.08 -2.61
N ALA A 41 10.29 -1.16 -3.73
CA ALA A 41 9.74 -1.22 -5.09
C ALA A 41 9.12 -2.59 -5.39
N ARG A 42 8.00 -2.65 -6.20
CA ARG A 42 7.28 -3.88 -6.53
C ARG A 42 6.21 -3.69 -7.62
N THR A 43 5.51 -4.79 -8.05
CA THR A 43 4.34 -4.76 -8.94
C THR A 43 3.24 -5.66 -8.35
N PRO A 44 2.04 -5.14 -7.99
CA PRO A 44 0.97 -5.94 -7.40
C PRO A 44 0.15 -6.70 -8.44
N VAL A 45 -0.36 -7.87 -8.04
CA VAL A 45 -1.28 -8.71 -8.81
C VAL A 45 -2.45 -9.25 -7.97
N ILE A 46 -2.47 -8.97 -6.66
CA ILE A 46 -3.54 -9.34 -5.71
C ILE A 46 -3.82 -8.18 -4.74
N ILE A 47 -5.01 -8.16 -4.14
CA ILE A 47 -5.38 -7.27 -3.04
C ILE A 47 -5.69 -8.12 -1.81
N VAL A 48 -5.12 -7.78 -0.66
CA VAL A 48 -5.30 -8.50 0.60
C VAL A 48 -6.03 -7.61 1.59
N ILE A 49 -7.17 -8.10 2.09
CA ILE A 49 -7.98 -7.43 3.09
C ILE A 49 -7.58 -7.92 4.48
N HIS A 50 -7.40 -6.97 5.40
CA HIS A 50 -7.07 -7.19 6.81
C HIS A 50 -8.08 -6.50 7.72
N HIS A 51 -8.04 -6.83 9.02
CA HIS A 51 -8.53 -5.97 10.09
C HIS A 51 -7.40 -5.71 11.09
N THR A 52 -7.45 -4.54 11.74
CA THR A 52 -6.30 -4.03 12.51
C THR A 52 -6.13 -4.65 13.90
N GLU A 53 -7.20 -5.20 14.52
CA GLU A 53 -7.25 -5.59 15.93
C GLU A 53 -6.84 -4.46 16.90
N GLN A 54 -6.91 -3.19 16.44
CA GLN A 54 -6.54 -2.01 17.20
C GLN A 54 -7.78 -1.34 17.81
N LYS A 55 -7.57 -0.42 18.76
CA LYS A 55 -8.64 0.29 19.48
C LYS A 55 -9.06 1.60 18.79
N SER A 56 -8.30 2.08 17.84
CA SER A 56 -8.58 3.33 17.12
C SER A 56 -7.73 3.47 15.86
N VAL A 57 -8.22 4.26 14.91
CA VAL A 57 -7.50 4.67 13.69
C VAL A 57 -6.14 5.29 14.02
N GLN A 58 -6.03 6.11 15.08
CA GLN A 58 -4.78 6.75 15.48
C GLN A 58 -3.73 5.70 15.90
N GLN A 59 -4.16 4.67 16.65
CA GLN A 59 -3.30 3.57 17.05
C GLN A 59 -2.87 2.76 15.81
N SER A 60 -3.79 2.47 14.89
CA SER A 60 -3.54 1.76 13.64
C SER A 60 -2.55 2.53 12.76
N LEU A 61 -2.73 3.84 12.57
CA LEU A 61 -1.80 4.71 11.85
C LEU A 61 -0.40 4.72 12.49
N HIS A 62 -0.32 4.75 13.83
CA HIS A 62 0.97 4.67 14.52
C HIS A 62 1.67 3.33 14.25
N THR A 63 0.97 2.22 14.45
CA THR A 63 1.50 0.87 14.24
C THR A 63 1.98 0.66 12.80
N LEU A 64 1.17 1.02 11.80
CA LEU A 64 1.47 0.84 10.37
C LEU A 64 2.61 1.74 9.84
N ARG A 65 3.06 2.69 10.64
CA ARG A 65 4.21 3.56 10.34
C ARG A 65 5.45 3.23 11.18
N THR A 66 5.31 2.33 12.13
CA THR A 66 6.37 1.93 13.07
C THR A 66 6.52 0.41 13.12
N ALA A 67 5.98 -0.23 14.16
CA ALA A 67 6.07 -1.67 14.37
C ALA A 67 4.93 -2.17 15.26
N ASN A 68 4.69 -3.48 15.20
CA ASN A 68 3.95 -4.26 16.19
C ASN A 68 4.91 -5.22 16.93
N SER A 69 4.35 -6.15 17.72
CA SER A 69 5.15 -7.16 18.45
C SER A 69 5.96 -8.09 17.53
N GLY A 70 5.57 -8.23 16.25
CA GLY A 70 6.26 -9.04 15.25
C GLY A 70 7.33 -8.29 14.44
N GLY A 71 7.50 -6.98 14.68
CA GLY A 71 8.46 -6.13 13.98
C GLY A 71 7.82 -5.00 13.18
N ARG A 72 8.58 -4.42 12.25
CA ARG A 72 8.11 -3.33 11.39
C ARG A 72 7.01 -3.81 10.45
N VAL A 73 5.92 -3.06 10.38
CA VAL A 73 4.76 -3.35 9.53
C VAL A 73 4.29 -2.09 8.80
N SER A 74 3.59 -2.29 7.69
CA SER A 74 2.90 -1.24 6.96
C SER A 74 1.80 -1.85 6.09
N ALA A 75 0.81 -1.04 5.69
CA ALA A 75 -0.16 -1.38 4.65
C ALA A 75 -0.21 -0.26 3.62
N HIS A 76 -0.82 -0.50 2.46
CA HIS A 76 -1.02 0.56 1.47
C HIS A 76 -2.12 1.50 1.91
N TYR A 77 -3.21 0.94 2.39
CA TYR A 77 -4.38 1.69 2.84
C TYR A 77 -4.84 1.26 4.23
N LEU A 78 -5.42 2.22 4.95
CA LEU A 78 -6.21 2.01 6.15
C LEU A 78 -7.56 2.72 5.95
N ILE A 79 -8.66 2.03 6.29
CA ILE A 79 -10.01 2.60 6.27
C ILE A 79 -10.56 2.61 7.69
N GLY A 80 -10.91 3.79 8.18
CA GLY A 80 -11.55 3.97 9.49
C GLY A 80 -12.98 3.45 9.52
N ALA A 81 -13.52 3.21 10.70
CA ALA A 81 -14.91 2.82 10.87
C ALA A 81 -15.91 3.89 10.36
N ASP A 82 -15.46 5.14 10.25
CA ASP A 82 -16.19 6.26 9.64
C ASP A 82 -16.13 6.29 8.11
N GLY A 83 -15.39 5.35 7.50
CA GLY A 83 -15.15 5.28 6.06
C GLY A 83 -14.03 6.18 5.54
N HIS A 84 -13.32 6.92 6.41
CA HIS A 84 -12.19 7.73 5.98
C HIS A 84 -11.03 6.84 5.51
N ARG A 85 -10.47 7.13 4.33
CA ARG A 85 -9.36 6.38 3.71
C ARG A 85 -8.03 7.10 3.90
N TYR A 86 -7.03 6.37 4.37
CA TYR A 86 -5.65 6.81 4.48
C TYR A 86 -4.79 5.98 3.53
N GLN A 87 -3.92 6.60 2.75
CA GLN A 87 -2.86 5.92 2.00
C GLN A 87 -1.52 6.13 2.73
N LEU A 88 -0.83 5.04 3.07
CA LEU A 88 0.43 5.07 3.81
C LEU A 88 1.63 4.69 2.94
N VAL A 89 1.40 3.83 1.94
CA VAL A 89 2.41 3.38 0.99
C VAL A 89 1.84 3.54 -0.41
N ALA A 90 2.62 4.06 -1.34
CA ALA A 90 2.21 4.20 -2.75
C ALA A 90 2.04 2.82 -3.40
N ASP A 91 1.14 2.70 -4.38
CA ASP A 91 0.73 1.41 -4.94
C ASP A 91 1.86 0.67 -5.66
N GLU A 92 2.82 1.38 -6.21
CA GLU A 92 4.04 0.86 -6.85
C GLU A 92 5.14 0.48 -5.84
N ARG A 93 4.92 0.70 -4.55
CA ARG A 93 5.87 0.39 -3.48
C ARG A 93 5.40 -0.82 -2.68
N ARG A 94 6.33 -1.59 -2.15
CA ARG A 94 6.05 -2.78 -1.34
C ARG A 94 5.77 -2.37 0.11
N ALA A 95 4.56 -2.63 0.60
CA ALA A 95 4.24 -2.57 2.03
C ALA A 95 4.52 -3.91 2.73
N TRP A 96 4.53 -3.93 4.06
CA TRP A 96 4.88 -5.11 4.87
C TRP A 96 3.68 -5.52 5.74
N HIS A 97 2.72 -6.26 5.16
CA HIS A 97 1.43 -6.61 5.79
C HIS A 97 1.11 -8.10 5.79
N ALA A 98 1.58 -8.85 4.79
CA ALA A 98 1.12 -10.23 4.59
C ALA A 98 1.95 -11.26 5.40
N GLY A 99 3.25 -11.00 5.62
CA GLY A 99 4.14 -11.97 6.26
C GLY A 99 4.27 -13.27 5.45
N SER A 100 4.49 -14.39 6.14
CA SER A 100 4.61 -15.71 5.52
C SER A 100 3.24 -16.28 5.15
N GLY A 101 3.13 -16.84 3.95
CA GLY A 101 1.91 -17.45 3.42
C GLY A 101 2.05 -17.81 1.96
N ARG A 102 0.94 -18.15 1.28
CA ARG A 102 0.93 -18.53 -0.12
C ARG A 102 -0.40 -18.20 -0.79
N TRP A 103 -0.33 -17.77 -2.05
CA TRP A 103 -1.49 -17.71 -2.94
C TRP A 103 -1.13 -18.34 -4.28
N GLY A 104 -1.66 -19.54 -4.55
CA GLY A 104 -1.20 -20.35 -5.69
C GLY A 104 0.31 -20.63 -5.60
N THR A 105 1.08 -20.14 -6.57
CA THR A 105 2.55 -20.24 -6.60
C THR A 105 3.26 -19.04 -5.97
N ILE A 106 2.51 -17.98 -5.59
CA ILE A 106 3.06 -16.74 -5.04
C ILE A 106 3.39 -16.93 -3.56
N THR A 107 4.63 -16.66 -3.16
CA THR A 107 5.12 -16.73 -1.77
C THR A 107 5.67 -15.39 -1.27
N ASP A 108 6.18 -14.50 -2.13
CA ASP A 108 6.49 -13.10 -1.76
C ASP A 108 5.24 -12.24 -1.86
N LEU A 109 4.36 -12.44 -0.86
CA LEU A 109 3.03 -11.83 -0.83
C LEU A 109 3.09 -10.32 -0.67
N ASN A 110 4.05 -9.79 0.09
CA ASN A 110 4.22 -8.34 0.24
C ASN A 110 4.58 -7.64 -1.08
N SER A 111 5.35 -8.30 -1.95
CA SER A 111 5.68 -7.74 -3.28
C SER A 111 4.53 -7.92 -4.27
N ALA A 112 3.72 -8.96 -4.11
CA ALA A 112 2.65 -9.30 -5.05
C ALA A 112 1.31 -8.61 -4.73
N SER A 113 1.16 -7.91 -3.58
CA SER A 113 -0.16 -7.47 -3.13
C SER A 113 -0.27 -6.00 -2.72
N ILE A 114 -1.48 -5.44 -2.86
CA ILE A 114 -1.96 -4.27 -2.13
C ILE A 114 -2.56 -4.74 -0.81
N GLY A 115 -2.09 -4.25 0.34
CA GLY A 115 -2.71 -4.51 1.65
C GLY A 115 -3.65 -3.37 2.04
N ILE A 116 -4.89 -3.72 2.40
CA ILE A 116 -5.90 -2.79 2.90
C ILE A 116 -6.30 -3.22 4.32
N GLU A 117 -6.03 -2.37 5.28
CA GLU A 117 -6.43 -2.54 6.67
C GLU A 117 -7.77 -1.87 6.95
N LEU A 118 -8.65 -2.55 7.65
CA LEU A 118 -9.91 -2.01 8.15
C LEU A 118 -9.81 -1.84 9.66
N ASP A 119 -10.09 -0.62 10.15
CA ASP A 119 -10.10 -0.35 11.59
C ASP A 119 -11.28 -1.06 12.26
N ASN A 120 -11.04 -2.26 12.77
CA ASN A 120 -12.02 -3.16 13.37
C ASN A 120 -11.31 -4.10 14.34
N ASP A 121 -12.00 -4.51 15.40
CA ASP A 121 -11.51 -5.41 16.44
C ASP A 121 -11.54 -6.91 16.06
N GLY A 122 -12.06 -7.24 14.87
CA GLY A 122 -12.22 -8.60 14.38
C GLY A 122 -13.38 -9.39 15.03
N ARG A 123 -14.13 -8.78 15.96
CA ARG A 123 -15.18 -9.41 16.76
C ARG A 123 -16.57 -8.80 16.52
N THR A 124 -16.61 -7.63 15.92
CA THR A 124 -17.85 -6.89 15.61
C THR A 124 -18.05 -6.76 14.10
N PRO A 125 -19.27 -6.58 13.60
CA PRO A 125 -19.54 -6.26 12.21
C PRO A 125 -18.83 -4.97 11.79
N PHE A 126 -18.39 -4.93 10.53
CA PHE A 126 -17.84 -3.71 9.91
C PHE A 126 -18.95 -2.68 9.70
N SER A 127 -18.64 -1.40 9.86
CA SER A 127 -19.65 -0.35 9.65
C SER A 127 -20.05 -0.24 8.18
N PRO A 128 -21.29 0.14 7.86
CA PRO A 128 -21.69 0.37 6.47
C PRO A 128 -20.82 1.39 5.76
N ALA A 129 -20.48 2.50 6.42
CA ALA A 129 -19.60 3.54 5.86
C ALA A 129 -18.21 3.00 5.50
N GLN A 130 -17.65 2.10 6.32
CA GLN A 130 -16.36 1.47 6.08
C GLN A 130 -16.41 0.54 4.85
N ILE A 131 -17.46 -0.26 4.72
CA ILE A 131 -17.62 -1.20 3.60
C ILE A 131 -17.93 -0.46 2.30
N GLU A 132 -18.79 0.55 2.30
CA GLU A 132 -19.04 1.41 1.13
C GLU A 132 -17.75 2.07 0.65
N SER A 133 -16.96 2.59 1.59
CA SER A 133 -15.65 3.18 1.32
C SER A 133 -14.66 2.16 0.73
N LEU A 134 -14.63 0.94 1.26
CA LEU A 134 -13.81 -0.16 0.73
C LEU A 134 -14.20 -0.51 -0.71
N ILE A 135 -15.50 -0.63 -1.01
CA ILE A 135 -16.00 -0.94 -2.36
C ILE A 135 -15.54 0.11 -3.37
N VAL A 136 -15.64 1.41 -3.01
CA VAL A 136 -15.15 2.50 -3.87
C VAL A 136 -13.64 2.37 -4.13
N LEU A 137 -12.85 2.07 -3.10
CA LEU A 137 -11.41 1.89 -3.23
C LEU A 137 -11.06 0.64 -4.06
N LEU A 138 -11.76 -0.47 -3.86
CA LEU A 138 -11.54 -1.71 -4.61
C LEU A 138 -11.81 -1.54 -6.10
N ARG A 139 -12.89 -0.85 -6.48
CA ARG A 139 -13.18 -0.53 -7.90
C ARG A 139 -12.05 0.27 -8.55
N ASP A 140 -11.56 1.32 -7.88
CA ASP A 140 -10.41 2.08 -8.37
C ASP A 140 -9.16 1.20 -8.52
N LEU A 141 -8.82 0.42 -7.50
CA LEU A 141 -7.60 -0.40 -7.51
C LEU A 141 -7.66 -1.54 -8.54
N THR A 142 -8.78 -2.24 -8.64
CA THR A 142 -8.96 -3.35 -9.60
C THR A 142 -8.88 -2.85 -11.04
N GLU A 143 -9.53 -1.71 -11.34
CA GLU A 143 -9.47 -1.10 -12.66
C GLU A 143 -8.07 -0.55 -12.99
N ARG A 144 -7.54 0.33 -12.14
CA ARG A 144 -6.28 1.06 -12.39
C ARG A 144 -5.05 0.16 -12.40
N LEU A 145 -5.02 -0.89 -11.56
CA LEU A 145 -3.91 -1.84 -11.47
C LEU A 145 -4.14 -3.12 -12.30
N ASN A 146 -5.29 -3.21 -12.99
CA ASN A 146 -5.70 -4.40 -13.76
C ASN A 146 -5.66 -5.70 -12.92
N ILE A 147 -6.11 -5.62 -11.66
CA ILE A 147 -6.21 -6.75 -10.73
C ILE A 147 -7.64 -7.31 -10.82
N PRO A 148 -7.84 -8.57 -11.27
CA PRO A 148 -9.19 -9.13 -11.37
C PRO A 148 -9.88 -9.21 -9.99
N PRO A 149 -11.22 -9.02 -9.89
CA PRO A 149 -11.94 -9.11 -8.61
C PRO A 149 -11.70 -10.42 -7.84
N ARG A 150 -11.52 -11.56 -8.52
CA ARG A 150 -11.18 -12.85 -7.90
C ARG A 150 -9.81 -12.88 -7.21
N GLN A 151 -8.99 -11.84 -7.36
CA GLN A 151 -7.72 -11.66 -6.69
C GLN A 151 -7.83 -10.70 -5.49
N VAL A 152 -9.04 -10.32 -5.09
CA VAL A 152 -9.34 -9.65 -3.81
C VAL A 152 -9.65 -10.74 -2.80
N ILE A 153 -8.76 -10.91 -1.81
CA ILE A 153 -8.75 -12.05 -0.88
C ILE A 153 -8.50 -11.60 0.55
N GLY A 154 -8.81 -12.44 1.52
CA GLY A 154 -8.50 -12.20 2.93
C GLY A 154 -7.08 -12.64 3.28
N HIS A 155 -6.52 -12.09 4.36
CA HIS A 155 -5.24 -12.56 4.89
C HIS A 155 -5.33 -14.03 5.35
N ALA A 156 -6.47 -14.45 5.88
CA ALA A 156 -6.73 -15.85 6.24
C ALA A 156 -6.61 -16.81 5.04
N ASP A 157 -6.93 -16.36 3.82
CA ASP A 157 -6.81 -17.18 2.61
C ASP A 157 -5.34 -17.47 2.25
N LEU A 158 -4.44 -16.54 2.59
CA LEU A 158 -2.99 -16.68 2.37
C LEU A 158 -2.29 -17.52 3.44
N ALA A 159 -2.79 -17.50 4.67
CA ALA A 159 -2.17 -18.06 5.85
C ALA A 159 -3.18 -18.66 6.83
N PRO A 160 -4.00 -19.67 6.42
CA PRO A 160 -5.19 -20.13 7.16
C PRO A 160 -4.87 -20.73 8.54
N THR A 161 -3.65 -21.16 8.78
CA THR A 161 -3.22 -21.69 10.10
C THR A 161 -2.68 -20.62 11.04
N ARG A 162 -2.53 -19.38 10.57
CA ARG A 162 -1.88 -18.29 11.30
C ARG A 162 -2.74 -17.05 11.42
N LYS A 163 -3.69 -16.85 10.51
CA LYS A 163 -4.47 -15.62 10.37
C LYS A 163 -5.97 -15.90 10.27
N GLU A 164 -6.76 -14.99 10.84
CA GLU A 164 -8.22 -15.01 10.83
C GLU A 164 -8.82 -13.77 10.13
N ASP A 165 -7.99 -12.75 9.86
CA ASP A 165 -8.44 -11.50 9.25
C ASP A 165 -8.79 -11.67 7.75
N PRO A 166 -9.84 -10.99 7.25
CA PRO A 166 -10.62 -9.92 7.89
C PRO A 166 -11.74 -10.38 8.85
N SER A 167 -11.79 -11.57 9.32
CA SER A 167 -12.75 -12.22 10.22
C SER A 167 -14.04 -12.71 9.54
N ARG A 168 -14.79 -13.56 10.28
CA ARG A 168 -16.09 -14.11 9.84
C ARG A 168 -17.19 -13.04 9.69
N PHE A 169 -17.00 -11.84 10.24
CA PHE A 169 -17.97 -10.74 10.16
C PHE A 169 -17.77 -9.88 8.91
N PHE A 170 -16.74 -10.20 8.09
CA PHE A 170 -16.48 -9.46 6.86
C PHE A 170 -17.52 -9.83 5.79
N PRO A 171 -18.19 -8.83 5.17
CA PRO A 171 -19.35 -9.07 4.29
C PRO A 171 -18.92 -9.39 2.85
N TRP A 172 -18.26 -10.52 2.62
CA TRP A 172 -17.80 -10.97 1.28
C TRP A 172 -18.90 -10.96 0.22
N GLN A 173 -20.12 -11.36 0.61
CA GLN A 173 -21.26 -11.36 -0.31
C GLN A 173 -21.56 -9.95 -0.83
N GLN A 174 -21.56 -8.94 0.04
CA GLN A 174 -21.80 -7.54 -0.36
C GLN A 174 -20.72 -7.03 -1.34
N LEU A 175 -19.47 -7.44 -1.16
CA LEU A 175 -18.40 -7.11 -2.11
C LEU A 175 -18.63 -7.78 -3.47
N ALA A 176 -18.99 -9.06 -3.47
CA ALA A 176 -19.27 -9.81 -4.71
C ALA A 176 -20.46 -9.23 -5.49
N GLU A 177 -21.52 -8.76 -4.80
CA GLU A 177 -22.67 -8.09 -5.41
C GLU A 177 -22.33 -6.71 -5.98
N ALA A 178 -21.28 -6.08 -5.45
CA ALA A 178 -20.81 -4.78 -5.92
C ALA A 178 -19.87 -4.86 -7.14
N GLY A 179 -19.48 -6.06 -7.60
CA GLY A 179 -18.57 -6.30 -8.73
C GLY A 179 -17.17 -6.61 -8.31
#